data_d69ed9793d12e763a85e79656480fea8
#
_entry.id   d69ed9793d12e763a85e79656480fea8
#
_cell.length_a   1.000
_cell.length_b   1.000
_cell.length_c   1.000
_cell.angle_alpha   90.00
_cell.angle_beta   90.00
_cell.angle_gamma   90.00
#
_symmetry.space_group_name_H-M   'P 1'
#
loop_
_entity.id
_entity.type
_entity.pdbx_description
1 polymer ?
#
loop_
_entity_poly.entity_id
_entity_poly.type
_entity_poly.pdbx_seq_one_letter_code
_entity_poly.pdbx_strand_id
1 'polypeptide(L)'
;MPWANPGRSSRGGRTLVPMTRTVEIDTPRGTARAHLHLADHPSAALVIGHGAGGGVEAPDLLAARDAALDEGMSVALVEQPYRVAGRRSPPVARTLDESWIAVVEHLRASELEGLPLITGGRSLGARVACRTVEETGAVAVICLAFPLEPPKRGDKPRQSRLPELDAVKLPTLVVQGESDRFGMPPPGPSREVVKVAGDHGLKADLEAVADAVSGFLKTRATTLVA
;
A
#
# COMPACT_ATOMS: atom_id res chain seq x y z
N MET A 1 -26.29 -1.88 -52.82
CA MET A 1 -24.89 -1.89 -52.43
C MET A 1 -24.81 -1.76 -50.92
N PRO A 2 -24.52 -2.84 -50.15
CA PRO A 2 -24.38 -2.72 -48.69
C PRO A 2 -22.95 -2.30 -48.35
N TRP A 3 -22.84 -1.34 -47.46
CA TRP A 3 -21.59 -0.81 -46.93
C TRP A 3 -20.98 -1.79 -45.93
N ALA A 4 -19.78 -2.27 -46.22
CA ALA A 4 -18.98 -3.11 -45.35
C ALA A 4 -18.37 -2.28 -44.22
N ASN A 5 -18.60 -2.69 -42.96
CA ASN A 5 -18.04 -2.15 -41.74
C ASN A 5 -16.61 -2.72 -41.57
N PRO A 6 -15.55 -1.90 -41.50
CA PRO A 6 -14.21 -2.43 -41.26
C PRO A 6 -14.05 -2.83 -39.79
N GLY A 7 -13.65 -4.08 -39.58
CA GLY A 7 -13.56 -4.79 -38.34
C GLY A 7 -12.83 -4.06 -37.23
N ARG A 8 -13.39 -4.16 -36.04
CA ARG A 8 -12.70 -3.98 -34.78
C ARG A 8 -11.59 -5.01 -34.69
N SER A 9 -10.37 -4.54 -34.78
CA SER A 9 -9.20 -5.31 -34.39
C SER A 9 -9.27 -5.58 -32.88
N SER A 10 -9.65 -6.78 -32.51
CA SER A 10 -9.46 -7.31 -31.15
C SER A 10 -7.97 -7.47 -30.94
N ARG A 11 -7.34 -6.51 -30.25
CA ARG A 11 -6.05 -6.75 -29.62
C ARG A 11 -6.30 -7.82 -28.55
N GLY A 12 -5.99 -9.05 -28.87
CA GLY A 12 -5.93 -10.15 -27.92
C GLY A 12 -4.81 -9.89 -26.91
N GLY A 13 -5.10 -9.08 -25.90
CA GLY A 13 -4.27 -8.99 -24.71
C GLY A 13 -4.36 -10.33 -24.01
N ARG A 14 -3.29 -11.10 -24.03
CA ARG A 14 -3.12 -12.26 -23.17
C ARG A 14 -3.16 -11.70 -21.75
N THR A 15 -4.24 -11.94 -21.03
CA THR A 15 -4.31 -11.65 -19.58
C THR A 15 -3.33 -12.60 -18.92
N LEU A 16 -2.11 -12.13 -18.68
CA LEU A 16 -1.10 -12.89 -17.96
C LEU A 16 -1.55 -12.94 -16.50
N VAL A 17 -1.88 -14.12 -16.01
CA VAL A 17 -2.21 -14.31 -14.59
C VAL A 17 -0.90 -14.15 -13.81
N PRO A 18 -0.83 -13.19 -12.87
CA PRO A 18 0.38 -12.97 -12.12
C PRO A 18 0.74 -14.25 -11.35
N MET A 19 2.03 -14.58 -11.30
CA MET A 19 2.51 -15.71 -10.50
C MET A 19 2.34 -15.37 -9.02
N THR A 20 1.50 -16.14 -8.33
CA THR A 20 1.22 -15.93 -6.91
C THR A 20 1.98 -16.95 -6.08
N ARG A 21 2.70 -16.51 -5.06
CA ARG A 21 3.34 -17.36 -4.07
C ARG A 21 3.41 -16.68 -2.71
N THR A 22 3.57 -17.46 -1.66
CA THR A 22 3.77 -16.94 -0.30
C THR A 22 5.19 -17.29 0.16
N VAL A 23 5.86 -16.31 0.77
CA VAL A 23 7.22 -16.45 1.33
C VAL A 23 7.17 -16.13 2.80
N GLU A 24 7.80 -16.97 3.61
CA GLU A 24 8.04 -16.70 5.03
C GLU A 24 9.40 -16.02 5.18
N ILE A 25 9.43 -14.94 5.93
CA ILE A 25 10.61 -14.07 6.10
C ILE A 25 10.91 -13.95 7.58
N ASP A 26 12.10 -14.39 7.98
CA ASP A 26 12.55 -14.23 9.36
C ASP A 26 12.92 -12.76 9.62
N THR A 27 12.36 -12.23 10.69
CA THR A 27 12.65 -10.87 11.16
C THR A 27 13.16 -10.90 12.61
N PRO A 28 13.77 -9.82 13.10
CA PRO A 28 14.20 -9.74 14.51
C PRO A 28 13.06 -9.93 15.54
N ARG A 29 11.81 -9.91 15.07
CA ARG A 29 10.62 -9.98 15.92
C ARG A 29 9.71 -11.19 15.63
N GLY A 30 10.23 -12.18 14.91
CA GLY A 30 9.54 -13.40 14.50
C GLY A 30 9.29 -13.44 12.99
N THR A 31 8.70 -14.51 12.53
CA THR A 31 8.44 -14.74 11.11
C THR A 31 7.30 -13.87 10.60
N ALA A 32 7.56 -13.08 9.58
CA ALA A 32 6.58 -12.39 8.75
C ALA A 32 6.22 -13.24 7.54
N ARG A 33 5.17 -12.86 6.82
CA ARG A 33 4.76 -13.53 5.58
C ARG A 33 4.48 -12.51 4.50
N ALA A 34 5.04 -12.73 3.30
CA ALA A 34 4.75 -11.91 2.12
C ALA A 34 3.98 -12.75 1.09
N HIS A 35 2.79 -12.26 0.71
CA HIS A 35 1.99 -12.81 -0.37
C HIS A 35 2.34 -12.06 -1.65
N LEU A 36 3.09 -12.72 -2.52
CA LEU A 36 3.65 -12.14 -3.75
C LEU A 36 2.71 -12.34 -4.92
N HIS A 37 2.52 -11.29 -5.68
CA HIS A 37 1.86 -11.27 -6.98
C HIS A 37 2.85 -10.65 -7.96
N LEU A 38 3.54 -11.49 -8.72
CA LEU A 38 4.65 -11.06 -9.57
C LEU A 38 4.18 -10.87 -11.01
N ALA A 39 4.44 -9.70 -11.58
CA ALA A 39 4.28 -9.43 -13.01
C ALA A 39 5.46 -9.99 -13.79
N ASP A 40 5.27 -10.33 -15.06
CA ASP A 40 6.32 -10.94 -15.90
C ASP A 40 7.49 -9.97 -16.17
N HIS A 41 7.22 -8.70 -16.37
CA HIS A 41 8.21 -7.65 -16.62
C HIS A 41 7.86 -6.40 -15.80
N PRO A 42 8.02 -6.45 -14.48
CA PRO A 42 7.57 -5.37 -13.62
C PRO A 42 8.41 -4.11 -13.81
N SER A 43 7.73 -2.96 -13.89
CA SER A 43 8.38 -1.64 -13.93
C SER A 43 8.78 -1.13 -12.54
N ALA A 44 8.10 -1.60 -11.50
CA ALA A 44 8.31 -1.27 -10.09
C ALA A 44 7.63 -2.33 -9.21
N ALA A 45 7.72 -2.18 -7.89
CA ALA A 45 6.99 -3.04 -6.96
C ALA A 45 6.29 -2.21 -5.87
N LEU A 46 5.07 -2.66 -5.50
CA LEU A 46 4.32 -2.16 -4.36
C LEU A 46 4.42 -3.15 -3.19
N VAL A 47 5.01 -2.73 -2.08
CA VAL A 47 5.04 -3.49 -0.82
C VAL A 47 4.07 -2.84 0.16
N ILE A 48 3.00 -3.54 0.53
CA ILE A 48 1.90 -2.95 1.28
C ILE A 48 1.50 -3.78 2.51
N GLY A 49 1.36 -3.11 3.67
CA GLY A 49 1.08 -3.73 4.96
C GLY A 49 -0.36 -3.55 5.43
N HIS A 50 -0.85 -4.50 6.25
CA HIS A 50 -2.22 -4.51 6.77
C HIS A 50 -2.44 -3.57 7.96
N GLY A 51 -3.71 -3.32 8.29
CA GLY A 51 -4.15 -2.60 9.49
C GLY A 51 -4.07 -3.44 10.77
N ALA A 52 -4.19 -2.78 11.94
CA ALA A 52 -4.03 -3.41 13.26
C ALA A 52 -4.93 -4.63 13.50
N GLY A 53 -6.19 -4.54 13.14
CA GLY A 53 -7.21 -5.59 13.38
C GLY A 53 -7.55 -6.44 12.17
N GLY A 54 -6.94 -6.14 11.00
CA GLY A 54 -7.19 -6.81 9.73
C GLY A 54 -6.06 -7.76 9.32
N GLY A 55 -6.22 -8.37 8.14
CA GLY A 55 -5.20 -9.12 7.43
C GLY A 55 -4.98 -8.52 6.04
N VAL A 56 -4.22 -9.22 5.23
CA VAL A 56 -3.91 -8.82 3.84
C VAL A 56 -5.12 -8.95 2.90
N GLU A 57 -6.18 -9.65 3.33
CA GLU A 57 -7.43 -9.82 2.59
C GLU A 57 -8.40 -8.63 2.75
N ALA A 58 -7.96 -7.51 3.31
CA ALA A 58 -8.80 -6.32 3.42
C ALA A 58 -9.16 -5.80 2.01
N PRO A 59 -10.45 -5.50 1.73
CA PRO A 59 -10.89 -5.17 0.38
C PRO A 59 -10.17 -3.98 -0.25
N ASP A 60 -9.82 -2.98 0.54
CA ASP A 60 -9.05 -1.80 0.13
C ASP A 60 -7.59 -2.14 -0.22
N LEU A 61 -6.96 -3.09 0.49
CA LEU A 61 -5.64 -3.61 0.13
C LEU A 61 -5.69 -4.42 -1.18
N LEU A 62 -6.74 -5.22 -1.36
CA LEU A 62 -6.93 -5.98 -2.59
C LEU A 62 -7.18 -5.05 -3.79
N ALA A 63 -7.97 -3.98 -3.61
CA ALA A 63 -8.18 -2.97 -4.64
C ALA A 63 -6.87 -2.27 -5.04
N ALA A 64 -6.04 -1.91 -4.05
CA ALA A 64 -4.72 -1.31 -4.32
C ALA A 64 -3.75 -2.29 -4.99
N ARG A 65 -3.77 -3.59 -4.60
CA ARG A 65 -3.01 -4.65 -5.26
C ARG A 65 -3.39 -4.77 -6.73
N ASP A 66 -4.70 -4.89 -7.01
CA ASP A 66 -5.19 -5.09 -8.37
C ASP A 66 -4.86 -3.88 -9.25
N ALA A 67 -5.05 -2.66 -8.75
CA ALA A 67 -4.64 -1.45 -9.44
C ALA A 67 -3.13 -1.42 -9.76
N ALA A 68 -2.26 -1.87 -8.85
CA ALA A 68 -0.83 -1.91 -9.11
C ALA A 68 -0.45 -3.00 -10.12
N LEU A 69 -1.11 -4.16 -10.10
CA LEU A 69 -0.92 -5.22 -11.09
C LEU A 69 -1.36 -4.78 -12.48
N ASP A 70 -2.48 -4.06 -12.60
CA ASP A 70 -2.97 -3.51 -13.87
C ASP A 70 -2.01 -2.46 -14.45
N GLU A 71 -1.23 -1.77 -13.60
CA GLU A 71 -0.15 -0.87 -14.01
C GLU A 71 1.20 -1.59 -14.27
N GLY A 72 1.20 -2.92 -14.31
CA GLY A 72 2.40 -3.72 -14.61
C GLY A 72 3.44 -3.74 -13.50
N MET A 73 3.02 -3.60 -12.25
CA MET A 73 3.90 -3.68 -11.08
C MET A 73 3.77 -5.04 -10.40
N SER A 74 4.85 -5.50 -9.76
CA SER A 74 4.77 -6.61 -8.81
C SER A 74 4.24 -6.12 -7.47
N VAL A 75 3.50 -6.97 -6.73
CA VAL A 75 2.93 -6.61 -5.44
C VAL A 75 3.29 -7.62 -4.36
N ALA A 76 3.67 -7.13 -3.19
CA ALA A 76 3.84 -7.91 -1.98
C ALA A 76 2.87 -7.42 -0.88
N LEU A 77 1.91 -8.25 -0.50
CA LEU A 77 1.03 -8.02 0.65
C LEU A 77 1.69 -8.65 1.89
N VAL A 78 2.01 -7.83 2.89
CA VAL A 78 2.83 -8.26 4.04
C VAL A 78 2.00 -8.46 5.30
N GLU A 79 2.08 -9.66 5.87
CA GLU A 79 1.60 -9.97 7.22
C GLU A 79 2.73 -9.81 8.24
N GLN A 80 2.53 -8.91 9.18
CA GLN A 80 3.45 -8.67 10.29
C GLN A 80 3.56 -9.91 11.22
N PRO A 81 4.72 -10.16 11.89
CA PRO A 81 4.94 -11.35 12.72
C PRO A 81 3.86 -11.61 13.77
N TYR A 82 3.32 -10.55 14.39
CA TYR A 82 2.26 -10.74 15.37
C TYR A 82 0.98 -11.36 14.77
N ARG A 83 0.68 -11.08 13.49
CA ARG A 83 -0.47 -11.67 12.78
C ARG A 83 -0.20 -13.11 12.38
N VAL A 84 0.99 -13.39 11.86
CA VAL A 84 1.43 -14.77 11.56
C VAL A 84 1.37 -15.64 12.80
N ALA A 85 1.74 -15.09 13.97
CA ALA A 85 1.63 -15.76 15.28
C ALA A 85 0.20 -15.80 15.84
N GLY A 86 -0.85 -15.42 15.09
CA GLY A 86 -2.25 -15.47 15.49
C GLY A 86 -2.67 -14.41 16.51
N ARG A 87 -1.85 -13.42 16.81
CA ARG A 87 -2.17 -12.37 17.79
C ARG A 87 -3.09 -11.31 17.15
N ARG A 88 -4.09 -10.85 17.93
CA ARG A 88 -5.04 -9.83 17.47
C ARG A 88 -4.56 -8.39 17.69
N SER A 89 -3.75 -8.17 18.72
CA SER A 89 -3.29 -6.83 19.09
C SER A 89 -1.86 -6.61 18.61
N PRO A 90 -1.60 -5.46 17.94
CA PRO A 90 -0.26 -5.13 17.49
C PRO A 90 0.66 -4.83 18.68
N PRO A 91 1.96 -5.11 18.56
CA PRO A 91 2.97 -4.68 19.52
C PRO A 91 3.22 -3.17 19.40
N VAL A 92 4.19 -2.66 20.17
CA VAL A 92 4.63 -1.26 20.09
C VAL A 92 5.19 -0.91 18.71
N ALA A 93 5.16 0.37 18.36
CA ALA A 93 5.57 0.87 17.04
C ALA A 93 6.95 0.37 16.60
N ARG A 94 7.97 0.50 17.44
CA ARG A 94 9.33 0.05 17.16
C ARG A 94 9.41 -1.41 16.71
N THR A 95 8.67 -2.31 17.35
CA THR A 95 8.64 -3.73 16.98
C THR A 95 8.09 -3.95 15.58
N LEU A 96 7.05 -3.18 15.19
CA LEU A 96 6.46 -3.23 13.86
C LEU A 96 7.43 -2.68 12.81
N ASP A 97 8.09 -1.58 13.13
CA ASP A 97 9.02 -0.89 12.23
C ASP A 97 10.25 -1.77 11.94
N GLU A 98 10.86 -2.36 12.97
CA GLU A 98 11.99 -3.29 12.83
C GLU A 98 11.64 -4.52 11.97
N SER A 99 10.44 -5.09 12.15
CA SER A 99 9.99 -6.21 11.31
C SER A 99 9.74 -5.79 9.87
N TRP A 100 9.12 -4.62 9.67
CA TRP A 100 8.83 -4.11 8.34
C TRP A 100 10.10 -3.82 7.53
N ILE A 101 11.07 -3.16 8.15
CA ILE A 101 12.37 -2.89 7.52
C ILE A 101 13.02 -4.21 7.07
N ALA A 102 13.10 -5.21 7.96
CA ALA A 102 13.68 -6.51 7.63
C ALA A 102 12.95 -7.21 6.46
N VAL A 103 11.61 -7.12 6.41
CA VAL A 103 10.83 -7.68 5.30
C VAL A 103 11.15 -6.97 3.99
N VAL A 104 11.18 -5.63 3.98
CA VAL A 104 11.46 -4.86 2.76
C VAL A 104 12.90 -5.09 2.29
N GLU A 105 13.87 -5.13 3.19
CA GLU A 105 15.27 -5.48 2.88
C GLU A 105 15.39 -6.86 2.24
N HIS A 106 14.72 -7.87 2.81
CA HIS A 106 14.70 -9.22 2.25
C HIS A 106 14.13 -9.23 0.83
N LEU A 107 12.96 -8.61 0.62
CA LEU A 107 12.31 -8.57 -0.70
C LEU A 107 13.14 -7.83 -1.74
N ARG A 108 13.83 -6.75 -1.34
CA ARG A 108 14.75 -6.01 -2.22
C ARG A 108 15.98 -6.80 -2.62
N ALA A 109 16.44 -7.70 -1.76
CA ALA A 109 17.60 -8.56 -2.03
C ALA A 109 17.23 -9.85 -2.75
N SER A 110 15.94 -10.10 -3.01
CA SER A 110 15.44 -11.35 -3.59
C SER A 110 14.36 -11.12 -4.65
N GLU A 111 13.10 -11.32 -4.32
CA GLU A 111 11.98 -11.36 -5.28
C GLU A 111 11.73 -10.03 -6.03
N LEU A 112 12.13 -8.92 -5.44
CA LEU A 112 11.94 -7.57 -5.97
C LEU A 112 13.29 -6.88 -6.26
N GLU A 113 14.34 -7.66 -6.49
CA GLU A 113 15.69 -7.14 -6.76
C GLU A 113 15.69 -6.22 -7.99
N GLY A 114 16.36 -5.08 -7.86
CA GLY A 114 16.51 -4.08 -8.92
C GLY A 114 15.27 -3.24 -9.21
N LEU A 115 14.13 -3.52 -8.58
CA LEU A 115 12.91 -2.74 -8.81
C LEU A 115 12.84 -1.50 -7.91
N PRO A 116 12.41 -0.34 -8.44
CA PRO A 116 11.97 0.78 -7.61
C PRO A 116 10.82 0.34 -6.70
N LEU A 117 10.93 0.60 -5.37
CA LEU A 117 9.93 0.19 -4.41
C LEU A 117 9.02 1.35 -3.99
N ILE A 118 7.72 1.12 -4.09
CA ILE A 118 6.69 1.93 -3.46
C ILE A 118 6.26 1.17 -2.21
N THR A 119 6.33 1.81 -1.04
CA THR A 119 5.84 1.20 0.20
C THR A 119 4.50 1.78 0.59
N GLY A 120 3.74 1.05 1.39
CA GLY A 120 2.44 1.54 1.80
C GLY A 120 1.76 0.68 2.84
N GLY A 121 0.52 1.00 3.10
CA GLY A 121 -0.29 0.20 4.00
C GLY A 121 -1.64 0.80 4.31
N ARG A 122 -2.44 0.00 5.00
CA ARG A 122 -3.73 0.39 5.51
C ARG A 122 -3.63 0.74 7.00
N SER A 123 -4.14 1.90 7.40
CA SER A 123 -4.25 2.30 8.81
C SER A 123 -2.91 2.18 9.56
N LEU A 124 -2.73 1.15 10.39
CA LEU A 124 -1.46 0.89 11.08
C LEU A 124 -0.29 0.67 10.09
N GLY A 125 -0.53 -0.08 9.01
CA GLY A 125 0.47 -0.31 7.96
C GLY A 125 0.91 0.99 7.28
N ALA A 126 -0.01 1.92 7.03
CA ALA A 126 0.32 3.24 6.49
C ALA A 126 1.27 4.02 7.41
N ARG A 127 1.04 3.97 8.72
CA ARG A 127 1.94 4.59 9.70
C ARG A 127 3.33 3.95 9.74
N VAL A 128 3.38 2.61 9.64
CA VAL A 128 4.66 1.89 9.58
C VAL A 128 5.43 2.34 8.33
N ALA A 129 4.79 2.34 7.15
CA ALA A 129 5.42 2.79 5.91
C ALA A 129 5.96 4.23 6.00
N CYS A 130 5.19 5.16 6.61
CA CYS A 130 5.65 6.54 6.80
C CYS A 130 6.87 6.64 7.72
N ARG A 131 6.89 5.92 8.85
CA ARG A 131 7.98 6.02 9.82
C ARG A 131 9.28 5.37 9.36
N THR A 132 9.21 4.42 8.43
CA THR A 132 10.35 3.61 7.96
C THR A 132 10.77 3.93 6.54
N VAL A 133 10.28 5.04 5.99
CA VAL A 133 10.48 5.38 4.58
C VAL A 133 11.96 5.55 4.22
N GLU A 134 12.76 6.13 5.12
CA GLU A 134 14.18 6.36 4.90
C GLU A 134 14.96 5.04 4.89
N GLU A 135 14.67 4.13 5.85
CA GLU A 135 15.35 2.85 5.99
C GLU A 135 14.98 1.88 4.86
N THR A 136 13.74 1.93 4.38
CA THR A 136 13.29 1.03 3.30
C THR A 136 13.80 1.44 1.93
N GLY A 137 14.29 2.68 1.76
CA GLY A 137 14.71 3.21 0.47
C GLY A 137 13.58 3.23 -0.56
N ALA A 138 12.35 3.41 -0.10
CA ALA A 138 11.19 3.57 -0.98
C ALA A 138 11.32 4.86 -1.82
N VAL A 139 10.68 4.87 -2.99
CA VAL A 139 10.64 6.05 -3.89
C VAL A 139 9.31 6.80 -3.80
N ALA A 140 8.29 6.19 -3.22
CA ALA A 140 6.97 6.79 -2.95
C ALA A 140 6.25 6.02 -1.84
N VAL A 141 5.19 6.62 -1.28
CA VAL A 141 4.38 6.01 -0.21
C VAL A 141 2.88 6.06 -0.56
N ILE A 142 2.15 4.98 -0.27
CA ILE A 142 0.69 4.90 -0.38
C ILE A 142 0.08 4.62 0.99
N CYS A 143 -0.78 5.52 1.45
CA CYS A 143 -1.49 5.43 2.71
C CYS A 143 -3.00 5.22 2.46
N LEU A 144 -3.53 4.06 2.82
CA LEU A 144 -4.97 3.79 2.81
C LEU A 144 -5.52 4.01 4.22
N ALA A 145 -6.50 4.91 4.36
CA ALA A 145 -7.12 5.29 5.64
C ALA A 145 -6.09 5.62 6.73
N PHE A 146 -5.25 6.62 6.51
CA PHE A 146 -4.26 7.03 7.51
C PHE A 146 -4.95 7.54 8.78
N PRO A 147 -4.71 6.93 9.95
CA PRO A 147 -5.41 7.30 11.18
C PRO A 147 -4.76 8.54 11.82
N LEU A 148 -5.11 9.74 11.32
CA LEU A 148 -4.52 11.02 11.73
C LEU A 148 -4.57 11.24 13.24
N GLU A 149 -5.70 10.90 13.85
CA GLU A 149 -5.89 11.04 15.28
C GLU A 149 -6.13 9.67 15.94
N PRO A 150 -5.52 9.40 17.12
CA PRO A 150 -5.83 8.19 17.86
C PRO A 150 -7.27 8.21 18.38
N PRO A 151 -7.86 7.04 18.71
CA PRO A 151 -9.13 7.00 19.43
C PRO A 151 -9.04 7.81 20.73
N LYS A 152 -10.13 8.55 21.06
CA LYS A 152 -10.21 9.27 22.32
C LYS A 152 -10.14 8.28 23.50
N ARG A 153 -9.24 8.53 24.44
CA ARG A 153 -9.08 7.75 25.67
C ARG A 153 -9.22 8.65 26.87
N GLY A 154 -10.42 8.67 27.47
CA GLY A 154 -10.76 9.58 28.57
C GLY A 154 -10.62 11.04 28.17
N ASP A 155 -10.16 11.89 29.09
CA ASP A 155 -10.00 13.34 28.90
C ASP A 155 -8.63 13.78 28.37
N LYS A 156 -7.76 12.81 28.03
CA LYS A 156 -6.42 13.14 27.50
C LYS A 156 -6.55 13.76 26.10
N PRO A 157 -5.80 14.83 25.79
CA PRO A 157 -5.76 15.40 24.46
C PRO A 157 -5.28 14.36 23.46
N ARG A 158 -5.88 14.33 22.27
CA ARG A 158 -5.42 13.47 21.17
C ARG A 158 -4.10 14.01 20.65
N GLN A 159 -3.10 13.15 20.58
CA GLN A 159 -1.85 13.50 19.93
C GLN A 159 -1.97 13.17 18.44
N SER A 160 -1.97 14.18 17.60
CA SER A 160 -2.02 14.01 16.15
C SER A 160 -0.81 13.21 15.65
N ARG A 161 -1.04 12.38 14.65
CA ARG A 161 -0.01 11.62 13.94
C ARG A 161 0.44 12.32 12.64
N LEU A 162 0.00 13.55 12.45
CA LEU A 162 0.45 14.37 11.31
C LEU A 162 1.99 14.45 11.18
N PRO A 163 2.77 14.52 12.27
CA PRO A 163 4.23 14.50 12.16
C PRO A 163 4.80 13.26 11.44
N GLU A 164 4.14 12.08 11.52
CA GLU A 164 4.57 10.88 10.77
C GLU A 164 4.41 11.08 9.25
N LEU A 165 3.34 11.74 8.81
CA LEU A 165 3.13 12.11 7.40
C LEU A 165 4.05 13.26 6.97
N ASP A 166 4.26 14.26 7.81
CA ASP A 166 5.08 15.43 7.48
C ASP A 166 6.58 15.11 7.40
N ALA A 167 6.99 14.02 8.05
CA ALA A 167 8.36 13.50 7.94
C ALA A 167 8.63 12.92 6.54
N VAL A 168 7.63 12.38 5.85
CA VAL A 168 7.78 11.81 4.51
C VAL A 168 7.99 12.92 3.48
N LYS A 169 9.17 12.95 2.86
CA LYS A 169 9.54 13.95 1.82
C LYS A 169 9.32 13.44 0.40
N LEU A 170 9.01 12.16 0.27
CA LEU A 170 8.74 11.51 -1.00
C LEU A 170 7.30 11.75 -1.47
N PRO A 171 7.03 11.57 -2.77
CA PRO A 171 5.66 11.55 -3.28
C PRO A 171 4.78 10.59 -2.48
N THR A 172 3.69 11.11 -1.94
CA THR A 172 2.81 10.36 -1.05
C THR A 172 1.36 10.51 -1.47
N LEU A 173 0.67 9.37 -1.66
CA LEU A 173 -0.77 9.33 -1.81
C LEU A 173 -1.42 8.97 -0.47
N VAL A 174 -2.43 9.70 -0.07
CA VAL A 174 -3.36 9.32 1.01
C VAL A 174 -4.76 9.16 0.43
N VAL A 175 -5.31 7.95 0.47
CA VAL A 175 -6.71 7.69 0.15
C VAL A 175 -7.48 7.61 1.46
N GLN A 176 -8.44 8.52 1.66
CA GLN A 176 -9.13 8.69 2.95
C GLN A 176 -10.64 8.70 2.77
N GLY A 177 -11.34 7.96 3.62
CA GLY A 177 -12.80 8.00 3.68
C GLY A 177 -13.32 9.35 4.19
N GLU A 178 -14.33 9.92 3.54
CA GLU A 178 -14.88 11.22 3.89
C GLU A 178 -15.40 11.29 5.33
N SER A 179 -15.92 10.17 5.85
CA SER A 179 -16.43 10.03 7.23
C SER A 179 -15.49 9.27 8.16
N ASP A 180 -14.18 9.23 7.85
CA ASP A 180 -13.22 8.54 8.70
C ASP A 180 -13.12 9.21 10.07
N ARG A 181 -13.49 8.47 11.12
CA ARG A 181 -13.48 8.91 12.51
C ARG A 181 -12.10 9.27 13.05
N PHE A 182 -11.04 8.87 12.37
CA PHE A 182 -9.66 9.19 12.74
C PHE A 182 -9.14 10.46 12.07
N GLY A 183 -10.01 11.20 11.40
CA GLY A 183 -9.72 12.49 10.81
C GLY A 183 -9.25 12.43 9.35
N MET A 184 -9.21 13.59 8.74
CA MET A 184 -8.82 13.82 7.36
C MET A 184 -7.44 14.48 7.33
N PRO A 185 -6.39 13.79 6.86
CA PRO A 185 -5.08 14.41 6.70
C PRO A 185 -5.13 15.60 5.73
N PRO A 186 -4.44 16.71 6.02
CA PRO A 186 -4.32 17.80 5.06
C PRO A 186 -3.39 17.40 3.89
N PRO A 187 -3.56 17.96 2.68
CA PRO A 187 -2.57 17.88 1.63
C PRO A 187 -1.26 18.54 2.05
N GLY A 188 -0.17 18.22 1.37
CA GLY A 188 1.17 18.77 1.65
C GLY A 188 2.01 18.88 0.38
N PRO A 189 3.23 19.43 0.45
CA PRO A 189 4.06 19.66 -0.72
C PRO A 189 4.34 18.41 -1.57
N SER A 190 4.52 17.25 -0.90
CA SER A 190 4.73 15.95 -1.54
C SER A 190 3.55 14.99 -1.33
N ARG A 191 2.45 15.46 -0.70
CA ARG A 191 1.33 14.63 -0.30
C ARG A 191 0.03 15.05 -0.98
N GLU A 192 -0.48 14.14 -1.81
CA GLU A 192 -1.82 14.19 -2.36
C GLU A 192 -2.80 13.48 -1.42
N VAL A 193 -4.00 14.03 -1.25
CA VAL A 193 -5.08 13.42 -0.46
C VAL A 193 -6.31 13.28 -1.33
N VAL A 194 -6.67 12.05 -1.62
CA VAL A 194 -7.88 11.70 -2.37
C VAL A 194 -8.95 11.26 -1.38
N LYS A 195 -10.09 11.95 -1.42
CA LYS A 195 -11.26 11.62 -0.60
C LYS A 195 -12.15 10.65 -1.37
N VAL A 196 -12.55 9.57 -0.71
CA VAL A 196 -13.48 8.58 -1.25
C VAL A 196 -14.68 8.44 -0.33
N ALA A 197 -15.81 7.97 -0.85
CA ALA A 197 -16.99 7.72 -0.04
C ALA A 197 -16.70 6.69 1.06
N GLY A 198 -17.31 6.87 2.24
CA GLY A 198 -17.26 5.91 3.34
C GLY A 198 -16.38 6.31 4.52
N ASP A 199 -16.14 5.33 5.37
CA ASP A 199 -15.46 5.47 6.65
C ASP A 199 -14.00 4.95 6.61
N HIS A 200 -13.42 4.69 7.79
CA HIS A 200 -12.08 4.13 7.96
C HIS A 200 -11.88 2.75 7.27
N GLY A 201 -12.94 2.09 6.87
CA GLY A 201 -12.89 0.79 6.20
C GLY A 201 -12.62 0.87 4.71
N LEU A 202 -12.82 2.03 4.07
CA LEU A 202 -12.71 2.27 2.62
C LEU A 202 -13.49 1.25 1.77
N LYS A 203 -14.61 0.72 2.30
CA LYS A 203 -15.37 -0.35 1.63
C LYS A 203 -16.53 0.14 0.77
N ALA A 204 -16.89 1.41 0.92
CA ALA A 204 -18.08 1.95 0.26
C ALA A 204 -17.85 2.19 -1.24
N ASP A 205 -16.60 2.44 -1.65
CA ASP A 205 -16.24 2.72 -3.03
C ASP A 205 -14.83 2.20 -3.33
N LEU A 206 -14.71 0.91 -3.60
CA LEU A 206 -13.43 0.27 -3.90
C LEU A 206 -12.90 0.65 -5.28
N GLU A 207 -13.78 1.02 -6.21
CA GLU A 207 -13.41 1.50 -7.54
C GLU A 207 -12.66 2.83 -7.41
N ALA A 208 -13.20 3.79 -6.65
CA ALA A 208 -12.51 5.06 -6.39
C ALA A 208 -11.17 4.88 -5.65
N VAL A 209 -11.04 3.87 -4.78
CA VAL A 209 -9.75 3.51 -4.15
C VAL A 209 -8.76 3.02 -5.22
N ALA A 210 -9.18 2.11 -6.10
CA ALA A 210 -8.34 1.58 -7.18
C ALA A 210 -7.93 2.68 -8.15
N ASP A 211 -8.85 3.55 -8.55
CA ASP A 211 -8.60 4.67 -9.46
C ASP A 211 -7.58 5.66 -8.88
N ALA A 212 -7.70 6.00 -7.60
CA ALA A 212 -6.75 6.87 -6.92
C ALA A 212 -5.33 6.26 -6.90
N VAL A 213 -5.22 4.96 -6.61
CA VAL A 213 -3.95 4.24 -6.61
C VAL A 213 -3.37 4.17 -8.03
N SER A 214 -4.15 3.74 -9.03
CA SER A 214 -3.73 3.66 -10.43
C SER A 214 -3.26 5.02 -10.97
N GLY A 215 -4.05 6.09 -10.73
CA GLY A 215 -3.67 7.45 -11.14
C GLY A 215 -2.35 7.92 -10.55
N PHE A 216 -2.12 7.65 -9.25
CA PHE A 216 -0.86 7.96 -8.59
C PHE A 216 0.31 7.15 -9.17
N LEU A 217 0.13 5.84 -9.39
CA LEU A 217 1.17 4.94 -9.91
C LEU A 217 1.58 5.30 -11.34
N LYS A 218 0.63 5.64 -12.22
CA LYS A 218 0.89 6.10 -13.60
C LYS A 218 1.82 7.30 -13.66
N THR A 219 1.56 8.30 -12.81
CA THR A 219 2.39 9.50 -12.76
C THR A 219 3.80 9.22 -12.24
N ARG A 220 3.98 8.17 -11.41
CA ARG A 220 5.29 7.78 -10.87
C ARG A 220 6.06 6.87 -11.83
N ALA A 221 5.41 5.94 -12.51
CA ALA A 221 6.06 5.11 -13.53
C ALA A 221 6.80 5.95 -14.58
N THR A 222 6.19 7.06 -15.02
CA THR A 222 6.81 8.00 -15.97
C THR A 222 8.06 8.68 -15.39
N THR A 223 8.14 8.92 -14.09
CA THR A 223 9.27 9.60 -13.44
C THR A 223 10.40 8.62 -13.03
N LEU A 224 10.08 7.33 -12.83
CA LEU A 224 11.06 6.32 -12.41
C LEU A 224 11.83 5.71 -13.58
N VAL A 225 11.37 5.89 -14.82
CA VAL A 225 12.02 5.38 -16.06
C VAL A 225 12.85 6.46 -16.77
N ALA A 226 12.76 7.70 -16.33
CA ALA A 226 13.53 8.82 -16.85
C ALA A 226 14.83 9.04 -16.07
#